data_e54dda8296ae49df2251ad428a72444e
#
_entry.id   e54dda8296ae49df2251ad428a72444e
#
_cell.length_a   1.000
_cell.length_b   1.000
_cell.length_c   1.000
_cell.angle_alpha   90.00
_cell.angle_beta   90.00
_cell.angle_gamma   90.00
#
_symmetry.space_group_name_H-M   'P 1'
#
loop_
_entity.id
_entity.type
_entity.pdbx_description
1 polymer ?
#
loop_
_entity_poly.entity_id
_entity_poly.type
_entity_poly.pdbx_seq_one_letter_code
_entity_poly.pdbx_strand_id
1 'polypeptide(L)'
;MGTDYELTPTGLVVRDGWTPELWEAAGHEIARYQKGIMWLIGDWLNTGDREGYVERGKLAEACERFGIAYQTAKDSAWVAAAFPERSLRNDHLEFHHHRVVAPLMRADPDELPEVVAQRQRQAADLMAWAEETRATVKQLREEKQRRSVADAPTATEASGTNGDVSWEFNVGDCRKLPYPDDHFDLVFCSPPYEAQRSYGELDFNLSGEEWVAWATECYMECLRVCKGLVAWVVEGYTDDFAYTSTPFLLHADLHRRGVKMRKVVVYQRNGIPGTGGPEWLRNDWEPIICGTKNGRLPWANNTAMGQPPKQNVPRVATNRNADGSRKSAIYVDPEVCNPGNIISGLVGSGGMGWRDATQNEAPFPEWLAEFFIKSFCRAGGLVLDPFSGSGTTVSMAVRHGRNAVGIDARQSQVWLGETRLLGMTVAERQQGQGVLV
;
A
#
# COMPACT_ATOMS: atom_id res chain seq x y z
N MET A 1 24.36 46.52 9.63
CA MET A 1 23.97 46.74 11.02
C MET A 1 23.98 45.38 11.68
N GLY A 2 24.86 45.14 12.64
CA GLY A 2 24.92 43.88 13.36
C GLY A 2 23.67 43.72 14.20
N THR A 3 23.06 42.56 14.16
CA THR A 3 21.98 42.22 15.07
C THR A 3 22.56 42.10 16.49
N ASP A 4 21.92 42.69 17.49
CA ASP A 4 22.34 42.68 18.88
C ASP A 4 22.19 41.29 19.54
N TYR A 5 21.86 40.26 18.74
CA TYR A 5 21.83 38.86 19.13
C TYR A 5 22.45 37.95 18.05
N GLU A 6 22.88 36.76 18.47
CA GLU A 6 23.47 35.73 17.63
C GLU A 6 22.81 34.37 17.89
N LEU A 7 22.39 33.73 16.81
CA LEU A 7 21.94 32.32 16.85
C LEU A 7 23.15 31.40 16.72
N THR A 8 23.45 30.63 17.77
CA THR A 8 24.54 29.67 17.79
C THR A 8 23.98 28.23 17.73
N PRO A 9 24.79 27.22 17.39
CA PRO A 9 24.36 25.82 17.41
C PRO A 9 23.85 25.34 18.78
N THR A 10 24.23 26.01 19.85
CA THR A 10 23.89 25.62 21.24
C THR A 10 22.94 26.58 21.93
N GLY A 11 22.49 27.63 21.25
CA GLY A 11 21.56 28.58 21.86
C GLY A 11 21.56 29.97 21.24
N LEU A 12 20.86 30.88 21.89
CA LEU A 12 20.71 32.28 21.52
C LEU A 12 21.52 33.12 22.48
N VAL A 13 22.42 33.93 21.92
CA VAL A 13 23.30 34.83 22.69
C VAL A 13 22.89 36.29 22.41
N VAL A 14 22.64 37.05 23.47
CA VAL A 14 22.33 38.49 23.40
C VAL A 14 23.45 39.25 24.14
N ARG A 15 24.02 40.28 23.50
CA ARG A 15 25.24 40.94 23.99
C ARG A 15 24.94 41.97 25.07
N ASP A 16 23.89 42.76 24.93
CA ASP A 16 23.63 43.93 25.80
C ASP A 16 22.33 43.79 26.63
N GLY A 17 21.85 42.54 26.83
CA GLY A 17 20.61 42.25 27.52
C GLY A 17 19.37 42.27 26.65
N TRP A 18 18.30 41.65 27.15
CA TRP A 18 17.04 41.51 26.42
C TRP A 18 16.20 42.79 26.46
N THR A 19 15.69 43.19 25.28
CA THR A 19 14.52 44.08 25.18
C THR A 19 13.34 43.33 24.57
N PRO A 20 12.07 43.76 24.77
CA PRO A 20 10.94 43.14 24.13
C PRO A 20 11.06 43.05 22.60
N GLU A 21 11.62 44.11 21.98
CA GLU A 21 11.79 44.18 20.53
C GLU A 21 12.85 43.17 20.03
N LEU A 22 13.96 42.97 20.77
CA LEU A 22 14.98 41.98 20.47
C LEU A 22 14.45 40.57 20.64
N TRP A 23 13.64 40.33 21.68
CA TRP A 23 13.03 39.04 21.93
C TRP A 23 12.07 38.67 20.79
N GLU A 24 11.24 39.61 20.35
CA GLU A 24 10.30 39.41 19.27
C GLU A 24 11.01 39.20 17.92
N ALA A 25 12.05 40.00 17.63
CA ALA A 25 12.88 39.86 16.43
C ALA A 25 13.57 38.47 16.36
N ALA A 26 14.17 38.03 17.48
CA ALA A 26 14.80 36.72 17.59
C ALA A 26 13.78 35.59 17.41
N GLY A 27 12.59 35.75 17.99
CA GLY A 27 11.50 34.78 17.83
C GLY A 27 11.06 34.64 16.38
N HIS A 28 10.91 35.73 15.65
CA HIS A 28 10.59 35.71 14.22
C HIS A 28 11.69 35.05 13.39
N GLU A 29 12.95 35.27 13.71
CA GLU A 29 14.07 34.66 13.01
C GLU A 29 14.14 33.15 13.27
N ILE A 30 13.99 32.72 14.52
CA ILE A 30 13.93 31.30 14.89
C ILE A 30 12.76 30.61 14.15
N ALA A 31 11.57 31.22 14.16
CA ALA A 31 10.39 30.68 13.45
C ALA A 31 10.64 30.57 11.95
N ARG A 32 11.35 31.53 11.35
CA ARG A 32 11.73 31.46 9.92
C ARG A 32 12.66 30.30 9.63
N TYR A 33 13.68 30.06 10.44
CA TYR A 33 14.58 28.91 10.28
C TYR A 33 13.84 27.60 10.51
N GLN A 34 13.00 27.52 11.53
CA GLN A 34 12.21 26.33 11.83
C GLN A 34 11.27 25.95 10.67
N LYS A 35 10.60 26.94 10.06
CA LYS A 35 9.74 26.71 8.88
C LYS A 35 10.54 26.30 7.64
N GLY A 36 11.75 26.86 7.49
CA GLY A 36 12.58 26.68 6.29
C GLY A 36 13.54 25.51 6.34
N ILE A 37 13.80 24.92 7.50
CA ILE A 37 14.90 23.97 7.68
C ILE A 37 14.80 22.76 6.74
N MET A 38 13.61 22.22 6.54
CA MET A 38 13.40 21.08 5.65
C MET A 38 13.66 21.43 4.18
N TRP A 39 13.34 22.65 3.76
CA TRP A 39 13.67 23.16 2.44
C TRP A 39 15.19 23.31 2.25
N LEU A 40 15.87 23.86 3.25
CA LEU A 40 17.33 24.02 3.22
C LEU A 40 18.04 22.67 3.12
N ILE A 41 17.62 21.69 3.90
CA ILE A 41 18.15 20.32 3.84
C ILE A 41 17.90 19.70 2.45
N GLY A 42 16.70 19.85 1.92
CA GLY A 42 16.33 19.30 0.62
C GLY A 42 17.12 19.92 -0.53
N ASP A 43 17.22 21.26 -0.56
CA ASP A 43 17.98 21.99 -1.59
C ASP A 43 19.47 21.68 -1.51
N TRP A 44 20.03 21.57 -0.30
CA TRP A 44 21.42 21.19 -0.08
C TRP A 44 21.72 19.80 -0.64
N LEU A 45 20.88 18.80 -0.33
CA LEU A 45 21.09 17.43 -0.77
C LEU A 45 20.94 17.30 -2.30
N ASN A 46 19.90 17.91 -2.87
CA ASN A 46 19.68 17.91 -4.32
C ASN A 46 20.82 18.61 -5.09
N THR A 47 21.39 19.66 -4.50
CA THR A 47 22.56 20.34 -5.08
C THR A 47 23.79 19.45 -5.04
N GLY A 48 24.05 18.78 -3.90
CA GLY A 48 25.18 17.88 -3.75
C GLY A 48 25.14 16.70 -4.73
N ASP A 49 23.96 16.15 -5.00
CA ASP A 49 23.74 15.09 -5.98
C ASP A 49 23.94 15.59 -7.42
N ARG A 50 23.30 16.71 -7.78
CA ARG A 50 23.35 17.31 -9.13
C ARG A 50 24.76 17.74 -9.53
N GLU A 51 25.48 18.36 -8.62
CA GLU A 51 26.85 18.87 -8.88
C GLU A 51 27.93 17.78 -8.69
N GLY A 52 27.54 16.58 -8.29
CA GLY A 52 28.46 15.46 -8.06
C GLY A 52 29.37 15.62 -6.84
N TYR A 53 28.99 16.44 -5.85
CA TYR A 53 29.77 16.61 -4.60
C TYR A 53 29.65 15.40 -3.67
N VAL A 54 28.70 14.54 -3.92
CA VAL A 54 28.49 13.28 -3.20
C VAL A 54 28.57 12.13 -4.20
N GLU A 55 29.46 11.17 -3.95
CA GLU A 55 29.56 9.96 -4.77
C GLU A 55 28.24 9.17 -4.74
N ARG A 56 27.86 8.63 -5.89
CA ARG A 56 26.64 7.84 -6.02
C ARG A 56 26.61 6.69 -5.00
N GLY A 57 25.58 6.67 -4.16
CA GLY A 57 25.41 5.67 -3.08
C GLY A 57 25.98 6.08 -1.72
N LYS A 58 26.69 7.23 -1.60
CA LYS A 58 27.27 7.71 -0.32
C LYS A 58 26.48 8.84 0.34
N LEU A 59 25.24 9.05 -0.05
CA LEU A 59 24.36 10.08 0.52
C LEU A 59 24.14 9.92 2.03
N ALA A 60 24.04 8.68 2.51
CA ALA A 60 23.89 8.40 3.94
C ALA A 60 25.13 8.83 4.74
N GLU A 61 26.34 8.53 4.25
CA GLU A 61 27.61 8.93 4.87
C GLU A 61 27.76 10.47 4.89
N ALA A 62 27.32 11.15 3.83
CA ALA A 62 27.30 12.60 3.77
C ALA A 62 26.36 13.20 4.83
N CYS A 63 25.17 12.66 4.99
CA CYS A 63 24.20 13.09 6.00
C CYS A 63 24.75 12.87 7.42
N GLU A 64 25.33 11.70 7.70
CA GLU A 64 25.94 11.38 9.00
C GLU A 64 27.04 12.34 9.38
N ARG A 65 27.93 12.70 8.42
CA ARG A 65 29.02 13.68 8.64
C ARG A 65 28.53 15.05 9.13
N PHE A 66 27.31 15.44 8.74
CA PHE A 66 26.71 16.72 9.13
C PHE A 66 25.66 16.58 10.25
N GLY A 67 25.48 15.37 10.80
CA GLY A 67 24.51 15.12 11.87
C GLY A 67 23.05 15.22 11.41
N ILE A 68 22.78 15.05 10.12
CA ILE A 68 21.41 15.08 9.55
C ILE A 68 20.91 13.65 9.40
N ALA A 69 19.75 13.34 9.95
CA ALA A 69 19.14 12.03 9.77
C ALA A 69 18.89 11.76 8.28
N TYR A 70 19.43 10.65 7.75
CA TYR A 70 19.37 10.32 6.32
C TYR A 70 17.93 10.29 5.77
N GLN A 71 16.98 9.70 6.50
CA GLN A 71 15.58 9.65 6.06
C GLN A 71 14.97 11.05 5.97
N THR A 72 15.23 11.91 6.95
CA THR A 72 14.80 13.31 6.93
C THR A 72 15.36 14.06 5.72
N ALA A 73 16.65 13.87 5.43
CA ALA A 73 17.31 14.50 4.27
C ALA A 73 16.71 14.00 2.95
N LYS A 74 16.50 12.69 2.82
CA LYS A 74 15.90 12.07 1.63
C LYS A 74 14.49 12.56 1.38
N ASP A 75 13.64 12.60 2.41
CA ASP A 75 12.26 13.10 2.30
C ASP A 75 12.24 14.59 1.94
N SER A 76 13.11 15.38 2.54
CA SER A 76 13.26 16.80 2.24
C SER A 76 13.72 17.04 0.81
N ALA A 77 14.71 16.28 0.33
CA ALA A 77 15.19 16.35 -1.04
C ALA A 77 14.11 15.95 -2.05
N TRP A 78 13.34 14.93 -1.74
CA TRP A 78 12.23 14.48 -2.59
C TRP A 78 11.16 15.56 -2.75
N VAL A 79 10.76 16.23 -1.67
CA VAL A 79 9.80 17.35 -1.72
C VAL A 79 10.41 18.54 -2.45
N ALA A 80 11.66 18.93 -2.11
CA ALA A 80 12.32 20.07 -2.75
C ALA A 80 12.48 19.89 -4.28
N ALA A 81 12.73 18.67 -4.74
CA ALA A 81 12.81 18.34 -6.17
C ALA A 81 11.45 18.48 -6.90
N ALA A 82 10.33 18.32 -6.20
CA ALA A 82 9.01 18.56 -6.75
C ALA A 82 8.69 20.07 -6.91
N PHE A 83 9.40 20.94 -6.17
CA PHE A 83 9.25 22.40 -6.19
C PHE A 83 10.61 23.08 -6.45
N PRO A 84 11.20 22.88 -7.66
CA PRO A 84 12.55 23.33 -7.96
C PRO A 84 12.68 24.86 -7.97
N GLU A 85 11.64 25.54 -8.38
CA GLU A 85 11.57 26.99 -8.38
C GLU A 85 10.98 27.51 -7.07
N ARG A 86 11.59 28.54 -6.50
CA ARG A 86 11.13 29.13 -5.24
C ARG A 86 9.74 29.73 -5.34
N SER A 87 9.35 30.20 -6.51
CA SER A 87 8.01 30.72 -6.84
C SER A 87 6.89 29.70 -6.70
N LEU A 88 7.24 28.41 -6.76
CA LEU A 88 6.27 27.29 -6.58
C LEU A 88 6.05 26.96 -5.09
N ARG A 89 6.85 27.53 -4.18
CA ARG A 89 6.75 27.29 -2.73
C ARG A 89 5.91 28.39 -2.10
N ASN A 90 4.83 27.99 -1.45
CA ASN A 90 3.94 28.93 -0.77
C ASN A 90 4.48 29.23 0.65
N ASP A 91 4.89 30.48 0.89
CA ASP A 91 5.47 30.92 2.16
C ASP A 91 4.46 30.95 3.33
N HIS A 92 3.15 30.93 3.04
CA HIS A 92 2.09 30.89 4.04
C HIS A 92 1.74 29.49 4.53
N LEU A 93 2.21 28.45 3.81
CA LEU A 93 2.01 27.04 4.14
C LEU A 93 3.29 26.41 4.70
N GLU A 94 3.11 25.42 5.57
CA GLU A 94 4.23 24.64 6.10
C GLU A 94 4.81 23.68 5.06
N PHE A 95 6.06 23.25 5.24
CA PHE A 95 6.71 22.24 4.39
C PHE A 95 5.84 20.97 4.22
N HIS A 96 5.16 20.54 5.29
CA HIS A 96 4.33 19.33 5.24
C HIS A 96 3.07 19.48 4.37
N HIS A 97 2.55 20.70 4.13
CA HIS A 97 1.49 20.92 3.14
C HIS A 97 2.02 20.67 1.72
N HIS A 98 3.21 21.18 1.40
CA HIS A 98 3.87 20.92 0.11
C HIS A 98 4.14 19.42 -0.09
N ARG A 99 4.54 18.68 0.96
CA ARG A 99 4.71 17.23 0.91
C ARG A 99 3.44 16.49 0.47
N VAL A 100 2.24 16.98 0.87
CA VAL A 100 0.96 16.37 0.46
C VAL A 100 0.72 16.47 -1.03
N VAL A 101 1.11 17.57 -1.66
CA VAL A 101 0.89 17.80 -3.10
C VAL A 101 2.11 17.53 -3.98
N ALA A 102 3.27 17.25 -3.39
CA ALA A 102 4.50 16.96 -4.12
C ALA A 102 4.36 15.83 -5.18
N PRO A 103 3.61 14.75 -4.97
CA PRO A 103 3.36 13.73 -6.00
C PRO A 103 2.70 14.29 -7.25
N LEU A 104 1.82 15.29 -7.11
CA LEU A 104 1.14 15.94 -8.24
C LEU A 104 2.07 16.90 -9.03
N MET A 105 3.11 17.40 -8.39
CA MET A 105 4.07 18.33 -8.99
C MET A 105 5.15 17.65 -9.82
N ARG A 106 5.44 16.38 -9.56
CA ARG A 106 6.51 15.64 -10.23
C ARG A 106 6.07 15.19 -11.62
N ALA A 107 6.97 15.33 -12.59
CA ALA A 107 6.82 14.78 -13.94
C ALA A 107 7.60 13.47 -14.04
N ASP A 108 6.99 12.45 -14.63
CA ASP A 108 7.71 11.28 -15.11
C ASP A 108 8.24 11.60 -16.52
N PRO A 109 9.48 11.23 -16.88
CA PRO A 109 10.04 11.46 -18.21
C PRO A 109 9.18 10.91 -19.37
N ASP A 110 8.41 9.86 -19.11
CA ASP A 110 7.60 9.17 -20.10
C ASP A 110 6.13 9.65 -20.11
N GLU A 111 5.78 10.64 -19.29
CA GLU A 111 4.42 11.12 -19.13
C GLU A 111 4.09 12.26 -20.09
N LEU A 112 2.84 12.29 -20.60
CA LEU A 112 2.39 13.35 -21.50
C LEU A 112 2.40 14.71 -20.81
N PRO A 113 2.97 15.76 -21.43
CA PRO A 113 3.06 17.11 -20.82
C PRO A 113 1.72 17.68 -20.35
N GLU A 114 0.62 17.33 -21.05
CA GLU A 114 -0.73 17.79 -20.72
C GLU A 114 -1.23 17.18 -19.40
N VAL A 115 -0.92 15.90 -19.15
CA VAL A 115 -1.26 15.19 -17.91
C VAL A 115 -0.48 15.78 -16.73
N VAL A 116 0.82 16.03 -16.94
CA VAL A 116 1.66 16.70 -15.92
C VAL A 116 1.10 18.08 -15.60
N ALA A 117 0.78 18.89 -16.63
CA ALA A 117 0.21 20.23 -16.42
C ALA A 117 -1.15 20.21 -15.72
N GLN A 118 -1.97 19.19 -15.95
CA GLN A 118 -3.26 19.03 -15.26
C GLN A 118 -3.04 18.73 -13.76
N ARG A 119 -2.14 17.80 -13.42
CA ARG A 119 -1.80 17.47 -12.04
C ARG A 119 -1.19 18.66 -11.29
N GLN A 120 -0.32 19.42 -11.94
CA GLN A 120 0.29 20.62 -11.36
C GLN A 120 -0.78 21.70 -11.07
N ARG A 121 -1.78 21.84 -11.93
CA ARG A 121 -2.95 22.73 -11.66
C ARG A 121 -3.74 22.24 -10.45
N GLN A 122 -4.02 20.94 -10.35
CA GLN A 122 -4.69 20.37 -9.16
C GLN A 122 -3.89 20.63 -7.88
N ALA A 123 -2.56 20.52 -7.93
CA ALA A 123 -1.70 20.83 -6.80
C ALA A 123 -1.81 22.30 -6.39
N ALA A 124 -1.78 23.22 -7.37
CA ALA A 124 -1.91 24.64 -7.12
C ALA A 124 -3.29 25.02 -6.50
N ASP A 125 -4.37 24.42 -6.99
CA ASP A 125 -5.72 24.62 -6.47
C ASP A 125 -5.89 24.08 -5.04
N LEU A 126 -5.25 22.95 -4.72
CA LEU A 126 -5.23 22.39 -3.36
C LEU A 126 -4.43 23.27 -2.39
N MET A 127 -3.30 23.81 -2.84
CA MET A 127 -2.49 24.72 -2.04
C MET A 127 -3.22 26.04 -1.77
N ALA A 128 -3.87 26.61 -2.79
CA ALA A 128 -4.69 27.82 -2.65
C ALA A 128 -5.85 27.61 -1.67
N TRP A 129 -6.55 26.48 -1.78
CA TRP A 129 -7.60 26.10 -0.83
C TRP A 129 -7.08 25.98 0.60
N ALA A 130 -5.90 25.32 0.79
CA ALA A 130 -5.33 25.16 2.11
C ALA A 130 -4.93 26.50 2.75
N GLU A 131 -4.43 27.43 1.96
CA GLU A 131 -4.10 28.77 2.41
C GLU A 131 -5.36 29.57 2.79
N GLU A 132 -6.36 29.61 1.91
CA GLU A 132 -7.62 30.33 2.12
C GLU A 132 -8.37 29.83 3.38
N THR A 133 -8.44 28.51 3.56
CA THR A 133 -9.16 27.89 4.68
C THR A 133 -8.31 27.74 5.94
N ARG A 134 -7.02 28.06 5.89
CA ARG A 134 -6.02 27.79 6.95
C ARG A 134 -6.06 26.31 7.37
N ALA A 135 -6.18 25.43 6.38
CA ALA A 135 -6.31 24.00 6.62
C ALA A 135 -5.06 23.41 7.28
N THR A 136 -5.25 22.47 8.18
CA THR A 136 -4.17 21.63 8.69
C THR A 136 -3.69 20.65 7.59
N VAL A 137 -2.49 20.10 7.75
CA VAL A 137 -1.96 19.06 6.85
C VAL A 137 -2.94 17.88 6.71
N LYS A 138 -3.62 17.51 7.81
CA LYS A 138 -4.64 16.46 7.81
C LYS A 138 -5.83 16.82 6.92
N GLN A 139 -6.38 18.01 7.10
CA GLN A 139 -7.50 18.49 6.29
C GLN A 139 -7.13 18.61 4.80
N LEU A 140 -5.90 19.03 4.48
CA LEU A 140 -5.44 19.07 3.09
C LEU A 140 -5.36 17.67 2.47
N ARG A 141 -4.92 16.65 3.23
CA ARG A 141 -4.94 15.25 2.78
C ARG A 141 -6.36 14.77 2.50
N GLU A 142 -7.28 15.01 3.41
CA GLU A 142 -8.70 14.67 3.27
C GLU A 142 -9.32 15.35 2.04
N GLU A 143 -9.04 16.63 1.82
CA GLU A 143 -9.56 17.39 0.67
C GLU A 143 -8.95 16.91 -0.65
N LYS A 144 -7.62 16.65 -0.69
CA LYS A 144 -6.96 16.05 -1.86
C LYS A 144 -7.63 14.74 -2.23
N GLN A 145 -7.89 13.89 -1.25
CA GLN A 145 -8.53 12.61 -1.45
C GLN A 145 -9.99 12.76 -1.92
N ARG A 146 -10.73 13.69 -1.32
CA ARG A 146 -12.11 14.02 -1.73
C ARG A 146 -12.18 14.45 -3.20
N ARG A 147 -11.25 15.33 -3.65
CA ARG A 147 -11.18 15.78 -5.05
C ARG A 147 -10.77 14.66 -5.98
N SER A 148 -9.78 13.86 -5.61
CA SER A 148 -9.35 12.68 -6.39
C SER A 148 -10.48 11.68 -6.64
N VAL A 149 -11.39 11.50 -5.68
CA VAL A 149 -12.60 10.67 -5.85
C VAL A 149 -13.65 11.35 -6.73
N ALA A 150 -13.76 12.69 -6.65
CA ALA A 150 -14.73 13.44 -7.46
C ALA A 150 -14.29 13.61 -8.94
N ASP A 151 -12.97 13.68 -9.17
CA ASP A 151 -12.36 13.83 -10.49
C ASP A 151 -12.01 12.47 -11.13
N ALA A 152 -12.26 11.34 -10.41
CA ALA A 152 -12.08 10.02 -11.00
C ALA A 152 -12.96 9.93 -12.26
N PRO A 153 -12.37 9.69 -13.44
CA PRO A 153 -13.17 9.58 -14.65
C PRO A 153 -14.23 8.52 -14.42
N THR A 154 -15.46 8.85 -14.79
CA THR A 154 -16.58 7.90 -14.86
C THR A 154 -16.03 6.64 -15.52
N ALA A 155 -16.05 5.53 -14.78
CA ALA A 155 -15.38 4.28 -15.06
C ALA A 155 -15.09 4.07 -16.54
N THR A 156 -13.83 4.04 -16.94
CA THR A 156 -13.43 3.37 -18.18
C THR A 156 -13.51 1.88 -17.85
N GLU A 157 -14.69 1.32 -18.12
CA GLU A 157 -14.95 -0.10 -17.94
C GLU A 157 -14.17 -0.85 -19.01
N ALA A 158 -13.12 -1.56 -18.61
CA ALA A 158 -12.57 -2.59 -19.46
C ALA A 158 -13.12 -3.93 -19.01
N SER A 159 -13.79 -4.59 -19.90
CA SER A 159 -14.38 -5.89 -19.66
C SER A 159 -14.06 -6.85 -20.79
N GLY A 160 -14.00 -8.12 -20.48
CA GLY A 160 -13.79 -9.17 -21.47
C GLY A 160 -14.36 -10.50 -21.00
N THR A 161 -14.31 -11.46 -21.91
CA THR A 161 -14.69 -12.85 -21.63
C THR A 161 -13.53 -13.78 -21.99
N ASN A 162 -13.38 -14.83 -21.20
CA ASN A 162 -12.49 -15.94 -21.53
C ASN A 162 -13.27 -17.25 -21.38
N GLY A 163 -13.75 -17.76 -22.52
CA GLY A 163 -14.74 -18.85 -22.53
C GLY A 163 -16.05 -18.40 -21.87
N ASP A 164 -16.50 -19.17 -20.86
CA ASP A 164 -17.77 -18.95 -20.14
C ASP A 164 -17.63 -17.99 -18.93
N VAL A 165 -16.45 -17.41 -18.68
CA VAL A 165 -16.23 -16.48 -17.56
C VAL A 165 -15.95 -15.07 -18.05
N SER A 166 -16.44 -14.09 -17.29
CA SER A 166 -16.27 -12.67 -17.52
C SER A 166 -15.27 -12.06 -16.54
N TRP A 167 -14.63 -10.99 -16.97
CA TRP A 167 -13.80 -10.16 -16.13
C TRP A 167 -14.01 -8.68 -16.45
N GLU A 168 -13.79 -7.84 -15.45
CA GLU A 168 -13.80 -6.38 -15.61
C GLU A 168 -12.75 -5.74 -14.72
N PHE A 169 -12.27 -4.57 -15.14
CA PHE A 169 -11.44 -3.69 -14.34
C PHE A 169 -12.03 -2.30 -14.30
N ASN A 170 -12.07 -1.70 -13.11
CA ASN A 170 -12.63 -0.37 -12.90
C ASN A 170 -11.67 0.48 -12.08
N VAL A 171 -11.63 1.78 -12.39
CA VAL A 171 -11.00 2.76 -11.49
C VAL A 171 -11.97 3.08 -10.36
N GLY A 172 -11.53 2.96 -9.12
CA GLY A 172 -12.42 3.18 -7.98
C GLY A 172 -11.73 3.20 -6.63
N ASP A 173 -12.49 3.60 -5.62
CA ASP A 173 -12.06 3.64 -4.23
C ASP A 173 -12.70 2.48 -3.45
N CYS A 174 -11.87 1.65 -2.82
CA CYS A 174 -12.31 0.51 -2.01
C CYS A 174 -13.26 0.89 -0.88
N ARG A 175 -13.24 2.14 -0.41
CA ARG A 175 -14.15 2.62 0.64
C ARG A 175 -15.59 2.80 0.17
N LYS A 176 -15.83 2.81 -1.14
CA LYS A 176 -17.16 2.97 -1.75
C LYS A 176 -17.26 2.16 -3.03
N LEU A 177 -17.53 0.88 -2.86
CA LEU A 177 -17.66 -0.04 -3.99
C LEU A 177 -19.05 0.08 -4.64
N PRO A 178 -19.15 0.24 -5.98
CA PRO A 178 -20.41 0.47 -6.68
C PRO A 178 -21.22 -0.83 -6.88
N TYR A 179 -21.18 -1.74 -5.91
CA TYR A 179 -21.85 -3.04 -5.97
C TYR A 179 -22.85 -3.21 -4.83
N PRO A 180 -23.93 -3.97 -5.04
CA PRO A 180 -24.88 -4.26 -3.98
C PRO A 180 -24.29 -5.15 -2.88
N ASP A 181 -24.98 -5.22 -1.75
CA ASP A 181 -24.64 -6.13 -0.66
C ASP A 181 -24.63 -7.58 -1.16
N ASP A 182 -23.71 -8.39 -0.61
CA ASP A 182 -23.63 -9.83 -0.85
C ASP A 182 -23.46 -10.24 -2.33
N HIS A 183 -22.84 -9.38 -3.13
CA HIS A 183 -22.62 -9.58 -4.56
C HIS A 183 -21.55 -10.62 -4.86
N PHE A 184 -20.40 -10.52 -4.20
CA PHE A 184 -19.21 -11.35 -4.45
C PHE A 184 -19.20 -12.62 -3.59
N ASP A 185 -18.62 -13.71 -4.15
CA ASP A 185 -18.42 -14.98 -3.45
C ASP A 185 -17.12 -14.96 -2.62
N LEU A 186 -16.10 -14.21 -3.06
CA LEU A 186 -14.80 -14.05 -2.42
C LEU A 186 -14.24 -12.65 -2.67
N VAL A 187 -13.67 -12.04 -1.64
CA VAL A 187 -12.75 -10.92 -1.78
C VAL A 187 -11.35 -11.41 -1.38
N PHE A 188 -10.38 -11.30 -2.29
CA PHE A 188 -8.98 -11.61 -2.03
C PHE A 188 -8.09 -10.52 -2.60
N CYS A 189 -7.26 -9.92 -1.76
CA CYS A 189 -6.40 -8.81 -2.16
C CYS A 189 -5.24 -8.57 -1.19
N SER A 190 -4.35 -7.64 -1.57
CA SER A 190 -3.33 -7.04 -0.72
C SER A 190 -3.48 -5.52 -0.81
N PRO A 191 -3.95 -4.82 0.24
CA PRO A 191 -4.07 -3.37 0.24
C PRO A 191 -2.69 -2.70 0.22
N PRO A 192 -2.61 -1.40 -0.07
CA PRO A 192 -1.38 -0.64 0.15
C PRO A 192 -0.92 -0.77 1.60
N TYR A 193 0.36 -1.15 1.80
CA TYR A 193 0.93 -1.26 3.15
C TYR A 193 1.30 0.11 3.69
N GLU A 194 1.28 0.26 5.02
CA GLU A 194 1.67 1.50 5.66
C GLU A 194 3.10 1.90 5.34
N ALA A 195 3.37 3.16 5.03
CA ALA A 195 4.68 3.80 4.91
C ALA A 195 5.81 3.01 4.18
N GLN A 196 5.52 1.82 3.62
CA GLN A 196 6.54 0.93 3.07
C GLN A 196 6.88 1.23 1.62
N ARG A 197 5.97 1.83 0.84
CA ARG A 197 6.17 2.01 -0.60
C ARG A 197 5.55 3.31 -1.09
N SER A 198 6.14 3.86 -2.13
CA SER A 198 5.50 4.88 -2.96
C SER A 198 4.59 4.18 -3.96
N TYR A 199 3.32 4.50 -3.96
CA TYR A 199 2.34 3.97 -4.92
C TYR A 199 2.14 4.91 -6.11
N GLY A 200 3.25 5.45 -6.64
CA GLY A 200 3.24 6.27 -7.85
C GLY A 200 2.35 7.51 -7.73
N GLU A 201 1.25 7.53 -8.47
CA GLU A 201 0.30 8.65 -8.55
C GLU A 201 -0.50 8.88 -7.25
N LEU A 202 -0.56 7.87 -6.36
CA LEU A 202 -1.26 7.99 -5.08
C LEU A 202 -0.30 8.46 -4.00
N ASP A 203 -0.65 9.57 -3.35
CA ASP A 203 -0.02 9.98 -2.09
C ASP A 203 -0.56 9.13 -0.93
N PHE A 204 -0.25 7.84 -0.96
CA PHE A 204 -0.60 6.92 0.10
C PHE A 204 0.53 6.91 1.14
N ASN A 205 0.38 7.71 2.19
CA ASN A 205 1.37 7.84 3.26
C ASN A 205 0.72 7.69 4.65
N LEU A 206 -0.26 6.81 4.74
CA LEU A 206 -0.89 6.48 6.01
C LEU A 206 0.01 5.54 6.82
N SER A 207 0.07 5.73 8.13
CA SER A 207 0.83 4.88 9.05
C SER A 207 0.12 4.74 10.39
N GLY A 208 0.46 3.69 11.14
CA GLY A 208 -0.10 3.47 12.47
C GLY A 208 -1.63 3.47 12.49
N GLU A 209 -2.21 4.18 13.45
CA GLU A 209 -3.67 4.25 13.65
C GLU A 209 -4.43 4.86 12.46
N GLU A 210 -3.83 5.77 11.69
CA GLU A 210 -4.46 6.35 10.50
C GLU A 210 -4.62 5.27 9.41
N TRP A 211 -3.60 4.43 9.22
CA TRP A 211 -3.68 3.29 8.30
C TRP A 211 -4.73 2.29 8.77
N VAL A 212 -4.76 1.96 10.07
CA VAL A 212 -5.74 1.01 10.64
C VAL A 212 -7.17 1.52 10.44
N ALA A 213 -7.42 2.81 10.67
CA ALA A 213 -8.74 3.41 10.46
C ALA A 213 -9.19 3.30 9.00
N TRP A 214 -8.32 3.70 8.06
CA TRP A 214 -8.57 3.58 6.62
C TRP A 214 -8.79 2.12 6.19
N ALA A 215 -7.90 1.22 6.62
CA ALA A 215 -8.00 -0.20 6.27
C ALA A 215 -9.28 -0.83 6.83
N THR A 216 -9.70 -0.41 8.02
CA THR A 216 -10.96 -0.86 8.62
C THR A 216 -12.17 -0.43 7.78
N GLU A 217 -12.22 0.82 7.29
CA GLU A 217 -13.29 1.29 6.40
C GLU A 217 -13.35 0.46 5.12
N CYS A 218 -12.21 0.28 4.46
CA CYS A 218 -12.12 -0.54 3.24
C CYS A 218 -12.54 -1.98 3.48
N TYR A 219 -12.08 -2.59 4.59
CA TYR A 219 -12.43 -3.98 4.91
C TYR A 219 -13.93 -4.15 5.19
N MET A 220 -14.54 -3.21 5.90
CA MET A 220 -15.98 -3.22 6.17
C MET A 220 -16.81 -3.08 4.89
N GLU A 221 -16.33 -2.28 3.93
CA GLU A 221 -16.98 -2.16 2.62
C GLU A 221 -16.82 -3.46 1.80
N CYS A 222 -15.66 -4.11 1.84
CA CYS A 222 -15.48 -5.44 1.29
C CYS A 222 -16.44 -6.46 1.90
N LEU A 223 -16.64 -6.40 3.21
CA LEU A 223 -17.62 -7.26 3.90
C LEU A 223 -19.06 -6.95 3.49
N ARG A 224 -19.41 -5.69 3.23
CA ARG A 224 -20.75 -5.33 2.76
C ARG A 224 -21.07 -6.02 1.43
N VAL A 225 -20.15 -5.94 0.47
CA VAL A 225 -20.38 -6.49 -0.88
C VAL A 225 -20.11 -7.99 -0.99
N CYS A 226 -19.51 -8.64 0.03
CA CYS A 226 -19.14 -10.06 0.00
C CYS A 226 -20.03 -10.92 0.88
N LYS A 227 -20.63 -11.95 0.30
CA LYS A 227 -21.38 -13.00 1.03
C LYS A 227 -20.50 -14.13 1.56
N GLY A 228 -19.26 -14.23 1.05
CA GLY A 228 -18.31 -15.30 1.37
C GLY A 228 -17.17 -14.85 2.28
N LEU A 229 -15.96 -15.18 1.91
CA LEU A 229 -14.75 -14.84 2.64
C LEU A 229 -14.16 -13.52 2.14
N VAL A 230 -13.78 -12.65 3.08
CA VAL A 230 -12.86 -11.53 2.82
C VAL A 230 -11.51 -11.90 3.40
N ALA A 231 -10.48 -11.94 2.56
CA ALA A 231 -9.12 -12.34 2.94
C ALA A 231 -8.10 -11.33 2.40
N TRP A 232 -7.38 -10.67 3.30
CA TRP A 232 -6.42 -9.61 3.01
C TRP A 232 -5.00 -10.00 3.41
N VAL A 233 -4.07 -10.00 2.47
CA VAL A 233 -2.64 -10.13 2.74
C VAL A 233 -2.15 -8.77 3.22
N VAL A 234 -1.62 -8.69 4.42
CA VAL A 234 -1.20 -7.43 5.03
C VAL A 234 0.13 -7.60 5.76
N GLU A 235 0.90 -6.53 5.84
CA GLU A 235 2.14 -6.50 6.63
C GLU A 235 2.28 -5.14 7.32
N GLY A 236 2.89 -5.15 8.51
CA GLY A 236 3.23 -3.95 9.24
C GLY A 236 4.58 -3.39 8.81
N TYR A 237 4.97 -2.30 9.43
CA TYR A 237 6.23 -1.61 9.20
C TYR A 237 7.11 -1.67 10.44
N THR A 238 8.42 -1.72 10.27
CA THR A 238 9.37 -1.60 11.38
C THR A 238 10.11 -0.28 11.25
N ASP A 239 9.94 0.60 12.22
CA ASP A 239 10.61 1.88 12.32
C ASP A 239 11.35 1.95 13.66
N ASP A 240 12.58 2.41 13.64
CA ASP A 240 13.45 2.53 14.82
C ASP A 240 13.38 1.28 15.73
N PHE A 241 13.55 0.10 15.13
CA PHE A 241 13.49 -1.22 15.77
C PHE A 241 12.13 -1.60 16.41
N ALA A 242 11.09 -0.80 16.21
CA ALA A 242 9.74 -1.07 16.69
C ALA A 242 8.81 -1.47 15.55
N TYR A 243 8.12 -2.61 15.70
CA TYR A 243 7.11 -3.05 14.75
C TYR A 243 5.77 -2.37 15.04
N THR A 244 5.14 -1.80 14.02
CA THR A 244 3.91 -1.00 14.15
C THR A 244 2.68 -1.83 14.53
N SER A 245 2.72 -3.14 14.31
CA SER A 245 1.63 -4.08 14.61
C SER A 245 0.29 -3.79 13.91
N THR A 246 0.27 -2.96 12.89
CA THR A 246 -0.96 -2.52 12.20
C THR A 246 -1.83 -3.67 11.68
N PRO A 247 -1.31 -4.82 11.20
CA PRO A 247 -2.15 -5.97 10.86
C PRO A 247 -2.94 -6.53 12.05
N PHE A 248 -2.32 -6.56 13.23
CA PHE A 248 -2.96 -7.07 14.44
C PHE A 248 -3.94 -6.05 15.05
N LEU A 249 -3.65 -4.76 14.94
CA LEU A 249 -4.57 -3.69 15.29
C LEU A 249 -5.81 -3.72 14.39
N LEU A 250 -5.64 -3.86 13.08
CA LEU A 250 -6.73 -4.05 12.13
C LEU A 250 -7.58 -5.27 12.50
N HIS A 251 -6.95 -6.42 12.75
CA HIS A 251 -7.66 -7.64 13.17
C HIS A 251 -8.47 -7.41 14.46
N ALA A 252 -7.90 -6.72 15.44
CA ALA A 252 -8.56 -6.41 16.70
C ALA A 252 -9.76 -5.46 16.51
N ASP A 253 -9.62 -4.43 15.66
CA ASP A 253 -10.70 -3.48 15.38
C ASP A 253 -11.86 -4.12 14.62
N LEU A 254 -11.57 -4.95 13.63
CA LEU A 254 -12.57 -5.73 12.92
C LEU A 254 -13.34 -6.65 13.88
N HIS A 255 -12.62 -7.30 14.81
CA HIS A 255 -13.26 -8.13 15.83
C HIS A 255 -14.18 -7.29 16.76
N ARG A 256 -13.72 -6.13 17.23
CA ARG A 256 -14.54 -5.22 18.07
C ARG A 256 -15.78 -4.71 17.35
N ARG A 257 -15.72 -4.56 16.03
CA ARG A 257 -16.86 -4.20 15.16
C ARG A 257 -17.80 -5.36 14.87
N GLY A 258 -17.55 -6.55 15.42
CA GLY A 258 -18.41 -7.71 15.32
C GLY A 258 -18.19 -8.59 14.11
N VAL A 259 -17.14 -8.32 13.31
CA VAL A 259 -16.75 -9.19 12.19
C VAL A 259 -16.48 -10.61 12.71
N LYS A 260 -16.98 -11.61 12.03
CA LYS A 260 -16.73 -13.02 12.36
C LYS A 260 -15.37 -13.43 11.85
N MET A 261 -14.34 -13.09 12.63
CA MET A 261 -12.94 -13.35 12.28
C MET A 261 -12.64 -14.85 12.20
N ARG A 262 -11.84 -15.23 11.24
CA ARG A 262 -11.21 -16.56 11.13
C ARG A 262 -9.83 -16.52 11.75
N LYS A 263 -9.30 -17.70 12.07
CA LYS A 263 -7.90 -17.81 12.48
C LYS A 263 -7.01 -17.29 11.35
N VAL A 264 -6.05 -16.44 11.67
CA VAL A 264 -5.10 -15.87 10.72
C VAL A 264 -4.43 -16.98 9.92
N VAL A 265 -4.34 -16.80 8.61
CA VAL A 265 -3.53 -17.65 7.73
C VAL A 265 -2.14 -17.04 7.66
N VAL A 266 -1.11 -17.86 7.84
CA VAL A 266 0.29 -17.46 7.74
C VAL A 266 0.76 -17.71 6.30
N TYR A 267 1.07 -16.66 5.59
CA TYR A 267 1.73 -16.72 4.29
C TYR A 267 3.23 -16.71 4.49
N GLN A 268 3.85 -17.89 4.47
CA GLN A 268 5.30 -18.06 4.61
C GLN A 268 5.97 -17.87 3.24
N ARG A 269 6.89 -16.93 3.18
CA ARG A 269 7.62 -16.52 1.98
C ARG A 269 8.96 -17.27 1.90
N ASN A 270 9.10 -18.15 0.92
CA ASN A 270 10.36 -18.85 0.66
C ASN A 270 11.19 -18.12 -0.39
N GLY A 271 12.52 -18.16 -0.25
CA GLY A 271 13.44 -17.59 -1.24
C GLY A 271 13.70 -16.08 -1.10
N ILE A 272 13.34 -15.46 0.04
CA ILE A 272 13.68 -14.07 0.33
C ILE A 272 15.18 -13.97 0.59
N PRO A 273 15.92 -13.11 -0.14
CA PRO A 273 17.33 -12.84 0.14
C PRO A 273 17.51 -12.05 1.43
N GLY A 274 18.67 -12.19 2.07
CA GLY A 274 19.06 -11.43 3.25
C GLY A 274 19.04 -12.23 4.54
N THR A 275 19.62 -11.64 5.58
CA THR A 275 19.83 -12.27 6.90
C THR A 275 18.96 -11.66 8.00
N GLY A 276 18.13 -10.66 7.69
CA GLY A 276 17.42 -9.86 8.69
C GLY A 276 18.26 -8.70 9.21
N GLY A 277 17.75 -8.00 10.22
CA GLY A 277 18.46 -6.92 10.91
C GLY A 277 19.54 -7.44 11.86
N PRO A 278 20.32 -6.53 12.48
CA PRO A 278 21.46 -6.91 13.30
C PRO A 278 21.08 -7.61 14.62
N GLU A 279 19.87 -7.39 15.11
CA GLU A 279 19.44 -7.89 16.42
C GLU A 279 18.13 -8.70 16.39
N TRP A 280 17.48 -8.84 15.22
CA TRP A 280 16.20 -9.51 15.13
C TRP A 280 16.14 -10.51 13.99
N LEU A 281 15.15 -11.40 14.08
CA LEU A 281 14.91 -12.44 13.10
C LEU A 281 14.42 -11.83 11.77
N ARG A 282 14.76 -12.47 10.66
CA ARG A 282 14.25 -12.11 9.34
C ARG A 282 12.74 -12.32 9.29
N ASN A 283 12.03 -11.36 8.69
CA ASN A 283 10.59 -11.47 8.47
C ASN A 283 10.28 -12.40 7.28
N ASP A 284 9.91 -13.64 7.56
CA ASP A 284 9.67 -14.70 6.56
C ASP A 284 8.19 -14.93 6.27
N TRP A 285 7.28 -14.21 6.89
CA TRP A 285 5.85 -14.45 6.71
C TRP A 285 5.03 -13.16 6.81
N GLU A 286 3.85 -13.20 6.21
CA GLU A 286 2.85 -12.15 6.29
C GLU A 286 1.52 -12.72 6.79
N PRO A 287 0.78 -12.02 7.66
CA PRO A 287 -0.55 -12.45 8.08
C PRO A 287 -1.58 -12.21 6.98
N ILE A 288 -2.47 -13.19 6.78
CA ILE A 288 -3.66 -13.00 5.97
C ILE A 288 -4.85 -12.91 6.90
N ILE A 289 -5.45 -11.72 6.96
CA ILE A 289 -6.59 -11.41 7.80
C ILE A 289 -7.86 -11.86 7.10
N CYS A 290 -8.56 -12.81 7.72
CA CYS A 290 -9.72 -13.47 7.18
C CYS A 290 -10.95 -13.20 8.04
N GLY A 291 -12.03 -12.72 7.42
CA GLY A 291 -13.29 -12.47 8.09
C GLY A 291 -14.50 -12.79 7.21
N THR A 292 -15.65 -12.96 7.86
CA THR A 292 -16.94 -13.20 7.19
C THR A 292 -18.04 -12.39 7.86
N LYS A 293 -19.06 -12.03 7.09
CA LYS A 293 -20.25 -11.34 7.61
C LYS A 293 -21.05 -12.24 8.57
N ASN A 294 -21.33 -13.47 8.16
CA ASN A 294 -22.30 -14.37 8.82
C ASN A 294 -21.67 -15.57 9.54
N GLY A 295 -20.36 -15.65 9.65
CA GLY A 295 -19.64 -16.75 10.30
C GLY A 295 -19.47 -17.97 9.40
N ARG A 296 -20.52 -18.72 9.06
CA ARG A 296 -20.41 -19.87 8.14
C ARG A 296 -20.31 -19.39 6.69
N LEU A 297 -19.34 -19.94 5.95
CA LEU A 297 -19.18 -19.66 4.52
C LEU A 297 -20.31 -20.34 3.72
N PRO A 298 -20.87 -19.67 2.71
CA PRO A 298 -21.86 -20.29 1.81
C PRO A 298 -21.27 -21.47 1.03
N TRP A 299 -19.98 -21.38 0.72
CA TRP A 299 -19.23 -22.44 0.05
C TRP A 299 -17.76 -22.43 0.50
N ALA A 300 -17.16 -23.60 0.59
CA ALA A 300 -15.72 -23.80 0.78
C ALA A 300 -15.31 -25.21 0.34
N ASN A 301 -14.11 -25.32 -0.23
CA ASN A 301 -13.41 -26.58 -0.45
C ASN A 301 -12.04 -26.51 0.20
N ASN A 302 -11.96 -26.86 1.46
CA ASN A 302 -10.73 -26.76 2.27
C ASN A 302 -9.66 -27.81 1.94
N THR A 303 -9.89 -28.65 0.95
CA THR A 303 -8.93 -29.61 0.41
C THR A 303 -8.55 -29.32 -1.04
N ALA A 304 -9.07 -28.25 -1.65
CA ALA A 304 -8.79 -27.91 -3.05
C ALA A 304 -7.30 -27.75 -3.37
N MET A 305 -6.52 -27.29 -2.38
CA MET A 305 -5.06 -27.14 -2.46
C MET A 305 -4.32 -28.10 -1.50
N GLY A 306 -5.02 -29.17 -1.11
CA GLY A 306 -4.48 -30.18 -0.22
C GLY A 306 -3.48 -31.11 -0.92
N GLN A 307 -2.78 -31.87 -0.11
CA GLN A 307 -1.80 -32.87 -0.56
C GLN A 307 -2.22 -34.25 -0.06
N PRO A 308 -1.87 -35.31 -0.78
CA PRO A 308 -2.01 -36.65 -0.24
C PRO A 308 -1.27 -36.77 1.12
N PRO A 309 -1.77 -37.61 2.03
CA PRO A 309 -1.12 -37.83 3.30
C PRO A 309 0.31 -38.44 3.12
N LYS A 310 1.23 -37.98 3.95
CA LYS A 310 2.63 -38.54 3.90
C LYS A 310 2.71 -40.04 4.17
N GLN A 311 1.77 -40.53 4.96
CA GLN A 311 1.63 -41.96 5.28
C GLN A 311 0.16 -42.31 5.25
N ASN A 312 -0.21 -43.29 4.43
CA ASN A 312 -1.61 -43.74 4.31
C ASN A 312 -1.80 -45.08 5.04
N VAL A 313 -1.48 -45.09 6.33
CA VAL A 313 -1.69 -46.26 7.19
C VAL A 313 -2.54 -45.89 8.40
N PRO A 314 -3.51 -46.72 8.79
CA PRO A 314 -4.27 -46.52 10.00
C PRO A 314 -3.36 -46.39 11.21
N ARG A 315 -3.60 -45.37 12.04
CA ARG A 315 -2.84 -45.11 13.28
C ARG A 315 -3.77 -44.79 14.45
N VAL A 316 -3.32 -45.11 15.65
CA VAL A 316 -4.05 -44.70 16.85
C VAL A 316 -3.78 -43.23 17.11
N ALA A 317 -4.83 -42.40 16.98
CA ALA A 317 -4.80 -41.00 17.37
C ALA A 317 -5.39 -40.83 18.78
N THR A 318 -4.69 -40.12 19.64
CA THR A 318 -5.13 -39.85 21.01
C THR A 318 -5.45 -38.37 21.15
N ASN A 319 -6.72 -38.05 21.42
CA ASN A 319 -7.20 -36.71 21.66
C ASN A 319 -7.54 -36.53 23.15
N ARG A 320 -7.44 -35.29 23.66
CA ARG A 320 -7.94 -34.90 24.98
C ARG A 320 -9.39 -34.42 24.86
N ASN A 321 -10.22 -34.93 25.75
CA ASN A 321 -11.57 -34.41 25.97
C ASN A 321 -11.51 -33.11 26.77
N ALA A 322 -12.64 -32.38 26.84
CA ALA A 322 -12.75 -31.13 27.62
C ALA A 322 -12.51 -31.33 29.12
N ASP A 323 -12.78 -32.53 29.64
CA ASP A 323 -12.56 -32.93 31.05
C ASP A 323 -11.10 -33.37 31.33
N GLY A 324 -10.20 -33.28 30.32
CA GLY A 324 -8.79 -33.68 30.46
C GLY A 324 -8.53 -35.17 30.22
N SER A 325 -9.55 -36.02 30.12
CA SER A 325 -9.39 -37.44 29.83
C SER A 325 -8.90 -37.64 28.38
N ARG A 326 -8.31 -38.82 28.13
CA ARG A 326 -7.81 -39.18 26.78
C ARG A 326 -8.76 -40.14 26.09
N LYS A 327 -9.09 -39.82 24.85
CA LYS A 327 -9.83 -40.70 23.95
C LYS A 327 -8.92 -41.11 22.79
N SER A 328 -8.71 -42.40 22.65
CA SER A 328 -7.99 -42.97 21.51
C SER A 328 -8.95 -43.52 20.49
N ALA A 329 -8.68 -43.26 19.22
CA ALA A 329 -9.46 -43.81 18.09
C ALA A 329 -8.48 -44.18 16.97
N ILE A 330 -8.87 -45.16 16.15
CA ILE A 330 -8.17 -45.43 14.90
C ILE A 330 -8.47 -44.26 13.95
N TYR A 331 -7.43 -43.63 13.47
CA TYR A 331 -7.50 -42.55 12.51
C TYR A 331 -6.94 -43.04 11.17
N VAL A 332 -7.70 -42.80 10.12
CA VAL A 332 -7.29 -43.03 8.73
C VAL A 332 -7.24 -41.67 8.07
N ASP A 333 -6.12 -41.36 7.44
CA ASP A 333 -5.97 -40.09 6.70
C ASP A 333 -6.95 -40.08 5.51
N PRO A 334 -7.54 -38.91 5.18
CA PRO A 334 -8.30 -38.77 3.95
C PRO A 334 -7.38 -38.84 2.74
N GLU A 335 -7.93 -39.11 1.54
CA GLU A 335 -7.16 -39.15 0.28
C GLU A 335 -6.42 -37.85 0.03
N VAL A 336 -7.05 -36.73 0.38
CA VAL A 336 -6.46 -35.37 0.30
C VAL A 336 -6.61 -34.69 1.65
N CYS A 337 -5.50 -34.34 2.26
CA CYS A 337 -5.47 -33.64 3.53
C CYS A 337 -5.72 -32.14 3.37
N ASN A 338 -6.42 -31.54 4.34
CA ASN A 338 -6.48 -30.09 4.47
C ASN A 338 -5.06 -29.54 4.66
N PRO A 339 -4.59 -28.55 3.87
CA PRO A 339 -3.23 -28.03 3.94
C PRO A 339 -2.91 -27.30 5.25
N GLY A 340 -3.93 -26.94 6.02
CA GLY A 340 -3.76 -26.13 7.22
C GLY A 340 -3.76 -24.63 6.92
N ASN A 341 -3.42 -23.83 7.93
CA ASN A 341 -3.42 -22.36 7.85
C ASN A 341 -1.99 -21.76 7.83
N ILE A 342 -0.98 -22.57 7.59
CA ILE A 342 0.37 -22.12 7.25
C ILE A 342 0.60 -22.54 5.80
N ILE A 343 0.58 -21.57 4.91
CA ILE A 343 0.77 -21.80 3.47
C ILE A 343 2.12 -21.21 3.07
N SER A 344 2.87 -21.93 2.24
CA SER A 344 4.22 -21.53 1.87
C SER A 344 4.47 -21.73 0.39
N GLY A 345 5.27 -20.85 -0.18
CA GLY A 345 5.70 -20.95 -1.57
C GLY A 345 6.83 -19.98 -1.87
N LEU A 346 7.39 -20.14 -3.08
CA LEU A 346 8.43 -19.26 -3.57
C LEU A 346 7.85 -17.87 -3.88
N VAL A 347 8.62 -16.85 -3.51
CA VAL A 347 8.42 -15.46 -3.94
C VAL A 347 9.48 -15.10 -4.98
N GLY A 348 9.20 -14.08 -5.80
CA GLY A 348 10.13 -13.60 -6.82
C GLY A 348 9.70 -13.96 -8.24
N SER A 349 10.59 -13.73 -9.21
CA SER A 349 10.28 -13.72 -10.66
C SER A 349 9.64 -15.01 -11.18
N GLY A 350 9.92 -16.17 -10.59
CA GLY A 350 9.31 -17.44 -10.99
C GLY A 350 7.89 -17.66 -10.49
N GLY A 351 7.41 -16.89 -9.49
CA GLY A 351 6.08 -17.03 -8.89
C GLY A 351 5.04 -16.04 -9.39
N MET A 352 5.46 -14.99 -10.13
CA MET A 352 4.58 -13.89 -10.56
C MET A 352 3.77 -14.22 -11.82
N GLY A 353 4.15 -15.25 -12.57
CA GLY A 353 3.43 -15.80 -13.73
C GLY A 353 3.40 -14.93 -14.98
N TRP A 354 3.38 -13.62 -14.84
CA TRP A 354 3.38 -12.66 -15.93
C TRP A 354 4.66 -11.83 -15.92
N ARG A 355 5.27 -11.64 -17.13
CA ARG A 355 6.56 -10.96 -17.29
C ARG A 355 6.56 -9.55 -16.68
N ASP A 356 5.49 -8.79 -16.94
CA ASP A 356 5.39 -7.38 -16.56
C ASP A 356 4.73 -7.15 -15.19
N ALA A 357 4.50 -8.23 -14.41
CA ALA A 357 3.92 -8.13 -13.07
C ALA A 357 4.69 -7.18 -12.14
N THR A 358 6.01 -7.06 -12.33
CA THR A 358 6.90 -6.18 -11.55
C THR A 358 6.77 -4.70 -11.87
N GLN A 359 5.96 -4.31 -12.86
CA GLN A 359 5.55 -2.92 -13.05
C GLN A 359 4.52 -2.46 -12.00
N ASN A 360 3.93 -3.41 -11.27
CA ASN A 360 3.29 -3.12 -9.99
C ASN A 360 4.36 -3.15 -8.88
N GLU A 361 4.29 -2.22 -7.95
CA GLU A 361 5.27 -2.04 -6.87
C GLU A 361 5.31 -3.21 -5.88
N ALA A 362 4.19 -3.95 -5.74
CA ALA A 362 4.04 -5.00 -4.74
C ALA A 362 3.20 -6.20 -5.21
N PRO A 363 3.55 -6.85 -6.33
CA PRO A 363 2.79 -8.03 -6.76
C PRO A 363 3.01 -9.19 -5.79
N PHE A 364 1.97 -9.96 -5.54
CA PHE A 364 2.08 -11.25 -4.87
C PHE A 364 2.03 -12.41 -5.88
N PRO A 365 2.55 -13.61 -5.54
CA PRO A 365 2.63 -14.71 -6.50
C PRO A 365 1.25 -15.32 -6.84
N GLU A 366 1.12 -15.79 -8.07
CA GLU A 366 -0.13 -16.39 -8.59
C GLU A 366 -0.67 -17.54 -7.72
N TRP A 367 0.21 -18.39 -7.20
CA TRP A 367 -0.21 -19.54 -6.39
C TRP A 367 -0.94 -19.13 -5.11
N LEU A 368 -0.67 -17.95 -4.58
CA LEU A 368 -1.32 -17.43 -3.39
C LEU A 368 -2.79 -17.06 -3.68
N ALA A 369 -3.04 -16.37 -4.79
CA ALA A 369 -4.39 -16.10 -5.26
C ALA A 369 -5.13 -17.39 -5.62
N GLU A 370 -4.48 -18.31 -6.34
CA GLU A 370 -5.03 -19.63 -6.69
C GLU A 370 -5.53 -20.38 -5.45
N PHE A 371 -4.71 -20.37 -4.38
CA PHE A 371 -5.05 -21.04 -3.12
C PHE A 371 -6.41 -20.57 -2.57
N PHE A 372 -6.61 -19.27 -2.46
CA PHE A 372 -7.86 -18.71 -1.93
C PHE A 372 -9.03 -18.88 -2.90
N ILE A 373 -8.82 -18.67 -4.18
CA ILE A 373 -9.87 -18.80 -5.22
C ILE A 373 -10.41 -20.23 -5.25
N LYS A 374 -9.54 -21.24 -5.33
CA LYS A 374 -9.95 -22.64 -5.39
C LYS A 374 -10.58 -23.15 -4.09
N SER A 375 -10.13 -22.61 -2.95
CA SER A 375 -10.63 -23.02 -1.64
C SER A 375 -11.90 -22.34 -1.21
N PHE A 376 -12.19 -21.10 -1.66
CA PHE A 376 -13.26 -20.28 -1.11
C PHE A 376 -14.20 -19.66 -2.14
N CYS A 377 -13.97 -19.84 -3.44
CA CYS A 377 -14.90 -19.46 -4.49
C CYS A 377 -15.22 -20.67 -5.37
N ARG A 378 -16.53 -21.00 -5.50
CA ARG A 378 -16.99 -22.09 -6.37
C ARG A 378 -16.71 -21.78 -7.85
N ALA A 379 -16.61 -22.80 -8.70
CA ALA A 379 -16.55 -22.60 -10.14
C ALA A 379 -17.77 -21.79 -10.62
N GLY A 380 -17.55 -20.85 -11.55
CA GLY A 380 -18.55 -19.88 -12.02
C GLY A 380 -18.94 -18.82 -10.99
N GLY A 381 -18.37 -18.82 -9.77
CA GLY A 381 -18.56 -17.77 -8.78
C GLY A 381 -17.84 -16.48 -9.14
N LEU A 382 -18.03 -15.42 -8.33
CA LEU A 382 -17.53 -14.08 -8.60
C LEU A 382 -16.53 -13.65 -7.53
N VAL A 383 -15.32 -13.25 -7.97
CA VAL A 383 -14.20 -12.81 -7.12
C VAL A 383 -14.01 -11.30 -7.28
N LEU A 384 -13.75 -10.59 -6.18
CA LEU A 384 -13.33 -9.18 -6.18
C LEU A 384 -11.91 -9.05 -5.66
N ASP A 385 -11.12 -8.22 -6.36
CA ASP A 385 -9.87 -7.64 -5.85
C ASP A 385 -10.00 -6.10 -5.88
N PRO A 386 -10.26 -5.44 -4.73
CA PRO A 386 -10.44 -4.00 -4.67
C PRO A 386 -9.13 -3.19 -4.64
N PHE A 387 -7.97 -3.86 -4.79
CA PHE A 387 -6.64 -3.29 -4.93
C PHE A 387 -5.85 -4.05 -6.01
N SER A 388 -6.46 -4.14 -7.18
CA SER A 388 -6.11 -5.16 -8.19
C SER A 388 -4.69 -5.05 -8.75
N GLY A 389 -4.08 -3.87 -8.71
CA GLY A 389 -2.73 -3.65 -9.23
C GLY A 389 -2.55 -4.27 -10.62
N SER A 390 -1.55 -5.12 -10.79
CA SER A 390 -1.29 -5.85 -12.05
C SER A 390 -2.27 -7.00 -12.36
N GLY A 391 -3.39 -7.10 -11.64
CA GLY A 391 -4.48 -8.04 -11.94
C GLY A 391 -4.20 -9.51 -11.59
N THR A 392 -3.35 -9.81 -10.62
CA THR A 392 -3.00 -11.20 -10.26
C THR A 392 -4.21 -12.01 -9.83
N THR A 393 -5.04 -11.49 -8.92
CA THR A 393 -6.25 -12.17 -8.45
C THR A 393 -7.26 -12.40 -9.58
N VAL A 394 -7.51 -11.35 -10.39
CA VAL A 394 -8.44 -11.42 -11.53
C VAL A 394 -7.98 -12.46 -12.54
N SER A 395 -6.69 -12.44 -12.91
CA SER A 395 -6.12 -13.41 -13.84
C SER A 395 -6.25 -14.85 -13.32
N MET A 396 -5.98 -15.08 -12.03
CA MET A 396 -6.11 -16.42 -11.45
C MET A 396 -7.58 -16.86 -11.34
N ALA A 397 -8.49 -15.95 -11.02
CA ALA A 397 -9.92 -16.27 -11.00
C ALA A 397 -10.41 -16.75 -12.38
N VAL A 398 -10.12 -16.00 -13.43
CA VAL A 398 -10.47 -16.33 -14.82
C VAL A 398 -9.83 -17.65 -15.25
N ARG A 399 -8.52 -17.84 -14.99
CA ARG A 399 -7.79 -19.08 -15.32
C ARG A 399 -8.43 -20.33 -14.68
N HIS A 400 -9.02 -20.16 -13.51
CA HIS A 400 -9.66 -21.25 -12.77
C HIS A 400 -11.19 -21.29 -12.93
N GLY A 401 -11.77 -20.61 -13.92
CA GLY A 401 -13.19 -20.68 -14.25
C GLY A 401 -14.09 -19.91 -13.27
N ARG A 402 -13.63 -18.78 -12.74
CA ARG A 402 -14.43 -17.84 -11.93
C ARG A 402 -14.50 -16.50 -12.63
N ASN A 403 -15.67 -15.85 -12.50
CA ASN A 403 -15.81 -14.45 -12.89
C ASN A 403 -15.03 -13.56 -11.92
N ALA A 404 -14.55 -12.41 -12.38
CA ALA A 404 -13.75 -11.56 -11.54
C ALA A 404 -13.90 -10.07 -11.84
N VAL A 405 -13.76 -9.27 -10.79
CA VAL A 405 -13.70 -7.83 -10.84
C VAL A 405 -12.41 -7.36 -10.16
N GLY A 406 -11.67 -6.50 -10.84
CA GLY A 406 -10.53 -5.78 -10.31
C GLY A 406 -10.86 -4.29 -10.17
N ILE A 407 -10.52 -3.70 -9.04
CA ILE A 407 -10.61 -2.25 -8.82
C ILE A 407 -9.24 -1.76 -8.38
N ASP A 408 -8.81 -0.64 -8.92
CA ASP A 408 -7.64 0.08 -8.43
C ASP A 408 -7.94 1.58 -8.49
N ALA A 409 -7.38 2.35 -7.56
CA ALA A 409 -7.54 3.79 -7.57
C ALA A 409 -6.74 4.47 -8.69
N ARG A 410 -5.82 3.74 -9.32
CA ARG A 410 -4.93 4.23 -10.37
C ARG A 410 -5.32 3.67 -11.72
N GLN A 411 -5.56 4.56 -12.69
CA GLN A 411 -5.84 4.17 -14.08
C GLN A 411 -4.71 3.34 -14.69
N SER A 412 -3.46 3.65 -14.36
CA SER A 412 -2.28 2.92 -14.83
C SER A 412 -2.30 1.44 -14.42
N GLN A 413 -2.77 1.13 -13.24
CA GLN A 413 -2.86 -0.25 -12.74
C GLN A 413 -4.04 -1.00 -13.35
N VAL A 414 -5.18 -0.33 -13.55
CA VAL A 414 -6.31 -0.88 -14.31
C VAL A 414 -5.85 -1.27 -15.71
N TRP A 415 -5.16 -0.38 -16.41
CA TRP A 415 -4.59 -0.65 -17.73
C TRP A 415 -3.58 -1.83 -17.73
N LEU A 416 -2.77 -1.93 -16.68
CA LEU A 416 -1.81 -3.01 -16.51
C LEU A 416 -2.51 -4.37 -16.33
N GLY A 417 -3.55 -4.41 -15.47
CA GLY A 417 -4.37 -5.59 -15.24
C GLY A 417 -5.08 -6.07 -16.51
N GLU A 418 -5.66 -5.15 -17.28
CA GLU A 418 -6.27 -5.44 -18.58
C GLU A 418 -5.24 -6.03 -19.56
N THR A 419 -4.03 -5.43 -19.63
CA THR A 419 -2.96 -5.90 -20.50
C THR A 419 -2.61 -7.36 -20.21
N ARG A 420 -2.56 -7.73 -18.94
CA ARG A 420 -2.34 -9.11 -18.51
C ARG A 420 -3.46 -10.04 -18.96
N LEU A 421 -4.73 -9.64 -18.81
CA LEU A 421 -5.88 -10.47 -19.18
C LEU A 421 -6.01 -10.64 -20.70
N LEU A 422 -5.59 -9.64 -21.47
CA LEU A 422 -5.49 -9.72 -22.93
C LEU A 422 -4.35 -10.63 -23.40
N GLY A 423 -3.51 -11.14 -22.49
CA GLY A 423 -2.36 -11.99 -22.81
C GLY A 423 -1.21 -11.23 -23.50
N MET A 424 -1.17 -9.93 -23.37
CA MET A 424 -0.17 -9.05 -23.98
C MET A 424 0.93 -8.69 -22.99
N THR A 425 2.09 -8.30 -23.50
CA THR A 425 3.07 -7.53 -22.74
C THR A 425 2.73 -6.05 -22.81
N VAL A 426 3.27 -5.27 -21.87
CA VAL A 426 3.12 -3.80 -21.89
C VAL A 426 3.66 -3.20 -23.19
N ALA A 427 4.82 -3.68 -23.66
CA ALA A 427 5.42 -3.20 -24.91
C ALA A 427 4.53 -3.49 -26.14
N GLU A 428 3.94 -4.67 -26.24
CA GLU A 428 3.02 -5.02 -27.34
C GLU A 428 1.76 -4.16 -27.32
N ARG A 429 1.18 -3.89 -26.15
CA ARG A 429 -0.01 -3.04 -26.04
C ARG A 429 0.27 -1.59 -26.40
N GLN A 430 1.42 -1.04 -25.97
CA GLN A 430 1.83 0.33 -26.34
C GLN A 430 2.05 0.49 -27.83
N GLN A 431 2.63 -0.51 -28.52
CA GLN A 431 2.80 -0.50 -29.96
C GLN A 431 1.46 -0.56 -30.70
N GLY A 432 0.49 -1.34 -30.20
CA GLY A 432 -0.85 -1.44 -30.78
C GLY A 432 -1.68 -0.15 -30.65
N GLN A 433 -1.45 0.65 -29.61
CA GLN A 433 -2.12 1.96 -29.46
C GLN A 433 -1.54 3.04 -30.36
N GLY A 434 -0.30 2.87 -30.86
CA GLY A 434 0.33 3.78 -31.83
C GLY A 434 -0.13 3.61 -33.30
N VAL A 435 -1.00 2.64 -33.57
CA VAL A 435 -1.49 2.32 -34.93
C VAL A 435 -2.95 2.75 -35.12
N LEU A 436 -3.62 3.27 -34.08
CA LEU A 436 -4.99 3.81 -34.18
C LEU A 436 -4.95 5.35 -34.14
N VAL A 437 -4.34 5.97 -35.16
CA VAL A 437 -4.51 7.39 -35.50
C VAL A 437 -4.94 7.49 -36.95
#